data_00380a10f9297fa7e913e352f3011d15
#
_entry.id   00380a10f9297fa7e913e352f3011d15
#
_cell.length_a   1.000
_cell.length_b   1.000
_cell.length_c   1.000
_cell.angle_alpha   90.00
_cell.angle_beta   90.00
_cell.angle_gamma   90.00
#
_symmetry.space_group_name_H-M   'P 1'
#
loop_
_entity.id
_entity.type
_entity.pdbx_description
1 polymer ?
#
loop_
_entity_poly.entity_id
_entity_poly.type
_entity_poly.pdbx_seq_one_letter_code
_entity_poly.pdbx_strand_id
1 'polypeptide(L)'
;MAENGGNKASDSKPLLTMRNIHIKGLSDETWVDIINGIDLDLNRGEVLGLIGESGAGKSTLGLAAMGFCRDGCKITDGSIIFDGLDLLAQSKRDLRKLRGRRIAYVAQSAAASFNPAHKLIDQFCEGPLKHGLMEKAQAVSYATDLYSRMNLPEPELFGYRYPHEVSGGQLQRAMTGMALACRPDLIIFDEPTTALDVTTQIEVLAAIRDIVKQFDTAAIYISHDLAVVAQMADKIKVLLKGDEVEQADTATMLDKPQQEYTKSLWAVRKYARAEQKPVSGQVPVIEIENVMAGYDKTTDILKEVSFPIHKRRTVAVVGESGSGKSTLARVITGLLTPREGSIKFEGSALPDSYHARSKDQLRRIQMIYQMADTALNPKLRIRDLISRPASMYLGLSGKALNDRVCDLLHMIELEPDQYIDRLPSELSGGQKQRIGIARAIAAEPSFIICDEVTSALDQLVAEGILKLLDRLQSELDLSYMFITHDLATVRAIADEVVVMKDGTVVEQGPKSEMFIPPHHPYTELLLGSVPEMDPKWLDHLLDSRGADNIGDAAIAKML
;
A
#
# COMPACT_ATOMS: atom_id res chain seq x y z
N MET A 1 20.83 42.31 -32.16
CA MET A 1 20.22 41.17 -32.87
C MET A 1 19.60 40.27 -31.80
N ALA A 2 18.31 40.30 -31.71
CA ALA A 2 17.55 39.53 -30.70
C ALA A 2 17.25 38.17 -31.30
N GLU A 3 17.74 37.11 -30.70
CA GLU A 3 17.31 35.75 -31.05
C GLU A 3 16.04 35.39 -30.29
N ASN A 4 15.00 35.24 -31.07
CA ASN A 4 13.68 34.71 -30.66
C ASN A 4 13.81 33.23 -30.28
N GLY A 5 13.76 32.92 -28.99
CA GLY A 5 13.48 31.61 -28.48
C GLY A 5 12.01 31.27 -28.69
N GLY A 6 11.65 30.80 -29.89
CA GLY A 6 10.28 30.36 -30.21
C GLY A 6 9.91 29.09 -29.42
N ASN A 7 8.94 29.24 -28.56
CA ASN A 7 8.23 28.16 -27.90
C ASN A 7 7.49 27.34 -29.00
N LYS A 8 8.06 26.21 -29.41
CA LYS A 8 7.40 25.25 -30.28
C LYS A 8 6.35 24.48 -29.45
N ALA A 9 5.16 25.06 -29.29
CA ALA A 9 3.98 24.27 -29.02
C ALA A 9 3.79 23.34 -30.23
N SER A 10 4.14 22.06 -30.06
CA SER A 10 3.93 21.06 -31.10
C SER A 10 2.43 20.81 -31.23
N ASP A 11 1.87 21.09 -32.41
CA ASP A 11 0.51 20.75 -32.88
C ASP A 11 0.37 19.22 -33.08
N SER A 12 0.91 18.39 -32.18
CA SER A 12 0.79 16.94 -32.23
C SER A 12 -0.54 16.52 -31.58
N LYS A 13 -1.36 15.81 -32.36
CA LYS A 13 -2.61 15.24 -31.84
C LYS A 13 -2.31 14.35 -30.63
N PRO A 14 -3.11 14.42 -29.55
CA PRO A 14 -2.97 13.52 -28.42
C PRO A 14 -2.98 12.05 -28.83
N LEU A 15 -2.21 11.21 -28.16
CA LEU A 15 -2.22 9.76 -28.36
C LEU A 15 -3.54 9.16 -27.90
N LEU A 16 -4.06 9.60 -26.75
CA LEU A 16 -5.34 9.20 -26.22
C LEU A 16 -6.20 10.44 -25.97
N THR A 17 -7.44 10.40 -26.45
CA THR A 17 -8.46 11.41 -26.18
C THR A 17 -9.72 10.72 -25.70
N MET A 18 -10.18 11.05 -24.51
CA MET A 18 -11.46 10.62 -23.98
C MET A 18 -12.34 11.84 -23.78
N ARG A 19 -13.63 11.76 -24.18
CA ARG A 19 -14.57 12.88 -24.09
C ARG A 19 -15.89 12.42 -23.51
N ASN A 20 -16.35 13.13 -22.49
CA ASN A 20 -17.64 12.96 -21.84
C ASN A 20 -17.91 11.49 -21.45
N ILE A 21 -16.92 10.84 -20.85
CA ILE A 21 -17.01 9.41 -20.52
C ILE A 21 -17.94 9.20 -19.33
N HIS A 22 -19.00 8.43 -19.58
CA HIS A 22 -19.91 7.95 -18.52
C HIS A 22 -19.83 6.44 -18.39
N ILE A 23 -19.69 5.96 -17.15
CA ILE A 23 -19.62 4.53 -16.85
C ILE A 23 -20.56 4.21 -15.70
N LYS A 24 -21.39 3.18 -15.89
CA LYS A 24 -22.26 2.63 -14.85
C LYS A 24 -21.83 1.23 -14.44
N GLY A 25 -22.02 0.93 -13.15
CA GLY A 25 -21.84 -0.38 -12.56
C GLY A 25 -23.15 -0.97 -12.02
N LEU A 26 -23.29 -2.27 -12.08
CA LEU A 26 -24.43 -2.99 -11.52
C LEU A 26 -24.18 -3.28 -10.05
N SER A 27 -25.05 -2.74 -9.18
CA SER A 27 -25.06 -3.00 -7.73
C SER A 27 -26.48 -3.38 -7.33
N ASP A 28 -26.66 -4.55 -6.71
CA ASP A 28 -27.96 -5.03 -6.24
C ASP A 28 -29.09 -4.87 -7.28
N GLU A 29 -28.82 -5.33 -8.51
CA GLU A 29 -29.72 -5.24 -9.69
C GLU A 29 -29.98 -3.80 -10.19
N THR A 30 -29.38 -2.77 -9.59
CA THR A 30 -29.51 -1.37 -10.01
C THR A 30 -28.22 -0.86 -10.67
N TRP A 31 -28.36 -0.06 -11.74
CA TRP A 31 -27.24 0.59 -12.38
C TRP A 31 -26.93 1.92 -11.67
N VAL A 32 -25.74 1.99 -11.05
CA VAL A 32 -25.23 3.19 -10.39
C VAL A 32 -24.13 3.85 -11.21
N ASP A 33 -24.03 5.16 -11.15
CA ASP A 33 -23.00 5.91 -11.85
C ASP A 33 -21.65 5.71 -11.14
N ILE A 34 -20.60 5.36 -11.92
CA ILE A 34 -19.21 5.22 -11.45
C ILE A 34 -18.35 6.36 -11.99
N ILE A 35 -18.58 6.79 -13.22
CA ILE A 35 -17.89 7.91 -13.88
C ILE A 35 -18.94 8.81 -14.53
N ASN A 36 -18.80 10.12 -14.34
CA ASN A 36 -19.81 11.13 -14.64
C ASN A 36 -19.28 12.21 -15.61
N GLY A 37 -19.02 11.84 -16.87
CA GLY A 37 -18.66 12.82 -17.90
C GLY A 37 -17.21 13.30 -17.82
N ILE A 38 -16.24 12.38 -17.70
CA ILE A 38 -14.81 12.73 -17.61
C ILE A 38 -14.19 12.91 -18.99
N ASP A 39 -13.43 13.99 -19.12
CA ASP A 39 -12.54 14.27 -20.26
C ASP A 39 -11.09 13.94 -19.89
N LEU A 40 -10.30 13.45 -20.87
CA LEU A 40 -8.87 13.17 -20.68
C LEU A 40 -8.14 13.28 -22.01
N ASP A 41 -7.03 14.01 -22.01
CA ASP A 41 -6.05 14.05 -23.10
C ASP A 41 -4.70 13.57 -22.58
N LEU A 42 -4.01 12.73 -23.35
CA LEU A 42 -2.69 12.23 -23.06
C LEU A 42 -1.84 12.23 -24.32
N ASN A 43 -0.69 12.90 -24.27
CA ASN A 43 0.26 12.97 -25.37
C ASN A 43 1.23 11.77 -25.32
N ARG A 44 1.99 11.53 -26.42
CA ARG A 44 3.09 10.55 -26.40
C ARG A 44 4.14 10.98 -25.39
N GLY A 45 4.70 10.00 -24.67
CA GLY A 45 5.72 10.24 -23.64
C GLY A 45 5.24 11.00 -22.40
N GLU A 46 3.95 11.40 -22.34
CA GLU A 46 3.36 12.10 -21.18
C GLU A 46 2.85 11.10 -20.14
N VAL A 47 3.03 11.41 -18.86
CA VAL A 47 2.51 10.65 -17.74
C VAL A 47 1.40 11.43 -17.05
N LEU A 48 0.17 10.89 -17.04
CA LEU A 48 -0.96 11.44 -16.31
C LEU A 48 -1.18 10.68 -15.00
N GLY A 49 -1.05 11.37 -13.87
CA GLY A 49 -1.41 10.85 -12.55
C GLY A 49 -2.91 10.92 -12.31
N LEU A 50 -3.54 9.81 -11.91
CA LEU A 50 -4.93 9.79 -11.43
C LEU A 50 -4.93 9.55 -9.92
N ILE A 51 -5.46 10.51 -9.17
CA ILE A 51 -5.57 10.44 -7.70
C ILE A 51 -7.00 10.61 -7.22
N GLY A 52 -7.27 10.22 -5.98
CA GLY A 52 -8.58 10.29 -5.32
C GLY A 52 -8.80 9.12 -4.38
N GLU A 53 -9.89 9.14 -3.64
CA GLU A 53 -10.26 8.07 -2.69
C GLU A 53 -10.49 6.72 -3.38
N SER A 54 -10.49 5.65 -2.57
CA SER A 54 -10.94 4.33 -3.02
C SER A 54 -12.41 4.42 -3.46
N GLY A 55 -12.72 3.85 -4.61
CA GLY A 55 -14.06 3.97 -5.20
C GLY A 55 -14.31 5.25 -6.02
N ALA A 56 -13.36 6.18 -6.14
CA ALA A 56 -13.51 7.37 -6.99
C ALA A 56 -13.58 7.08 -8.50
N GLY A 57 -13.41 5.83 -8.92
CA GLY A 57 -13.51 5.43 -10.33
C GLY A 57 -12.17 5.38 -11.09
N LYS A 58 -11.02 5.63 -10.44
CA LYS A 58 -9.68 5.68 -11.07
C LYS A 58 -9.36 4.45 -11.94
N SER A 59 -9.39 3.26 -11.36
CA SER A 59 -9.12 2.00 -12.07
C SER A 59 -10.14 1.73 -13.17
N THR A 60 -11.41 2.11 -12.96
CA THR A 60 -12.47 1.98 -13.95
C THR A 60 -12.21 2.88 -15.17
N LEU A 61 -11.78 4.14 -14.93
CA LEU A 61 -11.39 5.07 -15.98
C LEU A 61 -10.13 4.59 -16.72
N GLY A 62 -9.11 4.08 -15.98
CA GLY A 62 -7.92 3.50 -16.59
C GLY A 62 -8.22 2.29 -17.48
N LEU A 63 -9.12 1.39 -17.07
CA LEU A 63 -9.56 0.28 -17.91
C LEU A 63 -10.36 0.74 -19.13
N ALA A 64 -11.20 1.77 -18.98
CA ALA A 64 -11.94 2.37 -20.10
C ALA A 64 -10.99 2.93 -21.16
N ALA A 65 -9.83 3.50 -20.78
CA ALA A 65 -8.80 3.97 -21.71
C ALA A 65 -8.27 2.87 -22.65
N MET A 66 -8.45 1.59 -22.30
CA MET A 66 -8.16 0.43 -23.18
C MET A 66 -9.39 -0.03 -23.99
N GLY A 67 -10.51 0.68 -23.95
CA GLY A 67 -11.80 0.21 -24.46
C GLY A 67 -12.33 -1.02 -23.70
N PHE A 68 -12.05 -1.15 -22.39
CA PHE A 68 -12.44 -2.30 -21.56
C PHE A 68 -13.28 -1.86 -20.37
N CYS A 69 -14.32 -2.64 -20.09
CA CYS A 69 -15.04 -2.59 -18.81
C CYS A 69 -15.01 -3.97 -18.15
N ARG A 70 -14.94 -4.00 -16.82
CA ARG A 70 -15.13 -5.23 -16.04
C ARG A 70 -16.57 -5.73 -16.19
N ASP A 71 -16.76 -7.02 -15.94
CA ASP A 71 -18.11 -7.59 -15.87
C ASP A 71 -18.93 -6.82 -14.81
N GLY A 72 -20.20 -6.54 -15.14
CA GLY A 72 -21.05 -5.68 -14.31
C GLY A 72 -20.84 -4.17 -14.52
N CYS A 73 -19.91 -3.73 -15.40
CA CYS A 73 -19.74 -2.33 -15.77
C CYS A 73 -19.99 -2.12 -17.26
N LYS A 74 -20.45 -0.91 -17.64
CA LYS A 74 -20.62 -0.51 -19.05
C LYS A 74 -20.33 0.97 -19.24
N ILE A 75 -19.66 1.32 -20.35
CA ILE A 75 -19.58 2.69 -20.85
C ILE A 75 -20.94 3.01 -21.47
N THR A 76 -21.58 4.08 -20.99
CA THR A 76 -22.94 4.44 -21.41
C THR A 76 -22.96 5.62 -22.36
N ASP A 77 -21.94 6.47 -22.32
CA ASP A 77 -21.81 7.64 -23.19
C ASP A 77 -20.33 8.04 -23.31
N GLY A 78 -20.03 8.88 -24.32
CA GLY A 78 -18.71 9.43 -24.60
C GLY A 78 -17.98 8.77 -25.76
N SER A 79 -16.72 9.19 -25.99
CA SER A 79 -15.85 8.66 -27.02
C SER A 79 -14.44 8.44 -26.52
N ILE A 80 -13.75 7.40 -27.02
CA ILE A 80 -12.37 7.06 -26.68
C ILE A 80 -11.58 6.87 -27.97
N ILE A 81 -10.74 7.85 -28.27
CA ILE A 81 -9.90 7.86 -29.48
C ILE A 81 -8.45 7.57 -29.09
N PHE A 82 -7.90 6.49 -29.58
CA PHE A 82 -6.49 6.10 -29.38
C PHE A 82 -5.76 6.13 -30.73
N ASP A 83 -4.79 7.02 -30.88
CA ASP A 83 -4.01 7.22 -32.10
C ASP A 83 -4.91 7.38 -33.36
N GLY A 84 -5.98 8.14 -33.22
CA GLY A 84 -6.97 8.38 -34.27
C GLY A 84 -8.03 7.27 -34.45
N LEU A 85 -7.97 6.18 -33.70
CA LEU A 85 -8.89 5.05 -33.76
C LEU A 85 -9.93 5.13 -32.64
N ASP A 86 -11.20 5.15 -32.96
CA ASP A 86 -12.28 5.05 -31.97
C ASP A 86 -12.36 3.62 -31.40
N LEU A 87 -12.00 3.47 -30.10
CA LEU A 87 -11.98 2.18 -29.45
C LEU A 87 -13.38 1.62 -29.18
N LEU A 88 -14.39 2.47 -29.00
CA LEU A 88 -15.76 2.03 -28.74
C LEU A 88 -16.44 1.47 -29.97
N ALA A 89 -16.01 1.90 -31.15
CA ALA A 89 -16.50 1.39 -32.45
C ALA A 89 -15.82 0.08 -32.87
N GLN A 90 -14.73 -0.36 -32.17
CA GLN A 90 -13.98 -1.55 -32.58
C GLN A 90 -14.64 -2.84 -32.14
N SER A 91 -14.45 -3.90 -32.96
CA SER A 91 -14.82 -5.25 -32.57
C SER A 91 -13.94 -5.77 -31.41
N LYS A 92 -14.49 -6.71 -30.62
CA LYS A 92 -13.70 -7.39 -29.56
C LYS A 92 -12.42 -8.04 -30.10
N ARG A 93 -12.43 -8.49 -31.37
CA ARG A 93 -11.26 -9.10 -32.04
C ARG A 93 -10.18 -8.06 -32.32
N ASP A 94 -10.56 -6.86 -32.75
CA ASP A 94 -9.59 -5.80 -33.08
C ASP A 94 -9.03 -5.16 -31.81
N LEU A 95 -9.85 -4.97 -30.77
CA LEU A 95 -9.37 -4.55 -29.45
C LEU A 95 -8.34 -5.54 -28.86
N ARG A 96 -8.51 -6.87 -29.06
CA ARG A 96 -7.51 -7.86 -28.61
C ARG A 96 -6.16 -7.74 -29.33
N LYS A 97 -6.14 -7.21 -30.57
CA LYS A 97 -4.88 -6.97 -31.30
C LYS A 97 -4.12 -5.74 -30.74
N LEU A 98 -4.85 -4.78 -30.19
CA LEU A 98 -4.27 -3.58 -29.57
C LEU A 98 -3.77 -3.86 -28.15
N ARG A 99 -4.58 -4.57 -27.35
CA ARG A 99 -4.26 -4.90 -25.95
C ARG A 99 -3.10 -5.88 -25.87
N GLY A 100 -2.14 -5.58 -25.02
CA GLY A 100 -0.89 -6.32 -24.86
C GLY A 100 0.17 -5.99 -25.91
N ARG A 101 -0.19 -5.30 -27.02
CA ARG A 101 0.75 -4.85 -28.06
C ARG A 101 0.99 -3.34 -28.02
N ARG A 102 -0.09 -2.54 -28.16
CA ARG A 102 -0.02 -1.08 -28.19
C ARG A 102 -0.50 -0.44 -26.90
N ILE A 103 -1.40 -1.11 -26.18
CA ILE A 103 -1.93 -0.67 -24.89
C ILE A 103 -1.71 -1.79 -23.90
N ALA A 104 -0.99 -1.52 -22.81
CA ALA A 104 -0.70 -2.47 -21.74
C ALA A 104 -1.29 -2.03 -20.40
N TYR A 105 -1.46 -2.97 -19.49
CA TYR A 105 -2.02 -2.73 -18.16
C TYR A 105 -1.21 -3.50 -17.11
N VAL A 106 -0.79 -2.79 -16.08
CA VAL A 106 -0.14 -3.33 -14.88
C VAL A 106 -1.16 -3.28 -13.75
N ALA A 107 -1.58 -4.45 -13.29
CA ALA A 107 -2.62 -4.57 -12.27
C ALA A 107 -2.07 -4.31 -10.85
N GLN A 108 -2.95 -3.97 -9.93
CA GLN A 108 -2.64 -3.73 -8.52
C GLN A 108 -2.02 -4.96 -7.85
N SER A 109 -2.51 -6.18 -8.14
CA SER A 109 -2.01 -7.42 -7.57
C SER A 109 -1.29 -8.27 -8.61
N ALA A 110 0.04 -8.33 -8.52
CA ALA A 110 0.84 -9.21 -9.35
C ALA A 110 0.51 -10.68 -9.08
N ALA A 111 0.33 -11.06 -7.81
CA ALA A 111 0.01 -12.45 -7.43
C ALA A 111 -1.30 -12.96 -8.07
N ALA A 112 -2.30 -12.07 -8.24
CA ALA A 112 -3.55 -12.42 -8.92
C ALA A 112 -3.44 -12.41 -10.46
N SER A 113 -2.40 -11.78 -11.02
CA SER A 113 -2.22 -11.61 -12.47
C SER A 113 -1.45 -12.74 -13.12
N PHE A 114 -0.54 -13.39 -12.37
CA PHE A 114 0.23 -14.51 -12.88
C PHE A 114 -0.48 -15.84 -12.68
N ASN A 115 -0.34 -16.74 -13.66
CA ASN A 115 -0.75 -18.14 -13.51
C ASN A 115 0.31 -18.90 -12.70
N PRO A 116 -0.01 -19.42 -11.50
CA PRO A 116 0.96 -20.09 -10.63
C PRO A 116 1.50 -21.41 -11.20
N ALA A 117 0.83 -21.99 -12.20
CA ALA A 117 1.24 -23.25 -12.86
C ALA A 117 2.28 -23.06 -13.97
N HIS A 118 2.59 -21.83 -14.38
CA HIS A 118 3.53 -21.52 -15.45
C HIS A 118 4.73 -20.73 -14.93
N LYS A 119 5.89 -20.96 -15.53
CA LYS A 119 7.09 -20.17 -15.25
C LYS A 119 6.93 -18.74 -15.72
N LEU A 120 7.61 -17.81 -15.06
CA LEU A 120 7.55 -16.39 -15.38
C LEU A 120 7.98 -16.08 -16.82
N ILE A 121 9.01 -16.79 -17.33
CA ILE A 121 9.51 -16.61 -18.68
C ILE A 121 8.49 -17.00 -19.75
N ASP A 122 7.71 -18.06 -19.52
CA ASP A 122 6.71 -18.52 -20.48
C ASP A 122 5.59 -17.49 -20.59
N GLN A 123 5.17 -16.92 -19.46
CA GLN A 123 4.14 -15.88 -19.42
C GLN A 123 4.64 -14.56 -20.03
N PHE A 124 5.91 -14.20 -19.79
CA PHE A 124 6.52 -13.03 -20.42
C PHE A 124 6.55 -13.18 -21.95
N CYS A 125 6.97 -14.32 -22.46
CA CYS A 125 7.12 -14.56 -23.89
C CYS A 125 5.78 -14.65 -24.63
N GLU A 126 4.66 -14.96 -23.95
CA GLU A 126 3.35 -15.14 -24.60
C GLU A 126 2.93 -13.91 -25.43
N GLY A 127 3.06 -12.70 -24.87
CA GLY A 127 2.71 -11.47 -25.57
C GLY A 127 3.50 -11.26 -26.87
N PRO A 128 4.83 -11.16 -26.84
CA PRO A 128 5.68 -11.00 -28.02
C PRO A 128 5.47 -12.06 -29.08
N LEU A 129 5.31 -13.33 -28.69
CA LEU A 129 5.09 -14.44 -29.63
C LEU A 129 3.70 -14.37 -30.27
N LYS A 130 2.65 -14.15 -29.48
CA LYS A 130 1.26 -14.08 -29.95
C LYS A 130 1.01 -12.92 -30.92
N HIS A 131 1.70 -11.81 -30.70
CA HIS A 131 1.62 -10.64 -31.58
C HIS A 131 2.63 -10.69 -32.75
N GLY A 132 3.44 -11.74 -32.86
CA GLY A 132 4.41 -11.93 -33.94
C GLY A 132 5.52 -10.87 -33.96
N LEU A 133 5.91 -10.34 -32.79
CA LEU A 133 6.92 -9.29 -32.67
C LEU A 133 8.34 -9.86 -32.56
N MET A 134 8.47 -11.05 -31.97
CA MET A 134 9.76 -11.68 -31.68
C MET A 134 9.64 -13.20 -31.84
N GLU A 135 10.73 -13.85 -32.18
CA GLU A 135 10.87 -15.31 -32.02
C GLU A 135 11.19 -15.67 -30.55
N LYS A 136 10.97 -16.94 -30.17
CA LYS A 136 11.12 -17.38 -28.77
C LYS A 136 12.50 -17.05 -28.17
N ALA A 137 13.58 -17.29 -28.92
CA ALA A 137 14.93 -17.00 -28.44
C ALA A 137 15.16 -15.49 -28.20
N GLN A 138 14.62 -14.64 -29.09
CA GLN A 138 14.68 -13.19 -28.94
C GLN A 138 13.85 -12.72 -27.75
N ALA A 139 12.64 -13.27 -27.55
CA ALA A 139 11.77 -12.94 -26.43
C ALA A 139 12.41 -13.31 -25.08
N VAL A 140 13.09 -14.46 -24.99
CA VAL A 140 13.84 -14.89 -23.79
C VAL A 140 15.00 -13.94 -23.51
N SER A 141 15.81 -13.60 -24.52
CA SER A 141 16.93 -12.64 -24.34
C SER A 141 16.42 -11.26 -23.91
N TYR A 142 15.30 -10.81 -24.48
CA TYR A 142 14.70 -9.52 -24.13
C TYR A 142 14.09 -9.53 -22.71
N ALA A 143 13.54 -10.68 -22.28
CA ALA A 143 13.08 -10.83 -20.90
C ALA A 143 14.22 -10.68 -19.90
N THR A 144 15.38 -11.30 -20.17
CA THR A 144 16.59 -11.17 -19.34
C THR A 144 17.07 -9.71 -19.26
N ASP A 145 17.07 -8.97 -20.38
CA ASP A 145 17.42 -7.55 -20.40
C ASP A 145 16.45 -6.72 -19.53
N LEU A 146 15.13 -6.94 -19.66
CA LEU A 146 14.14 -6.24 -18.83
C LEU A 146 14.22 -6.65 -17.36
N TYR A 147 14.48 -7.91 -17.04
CA TYR A 147 14.67 -8.35 -15.65
C TYR A 147 15.90 -7.67 -15.02
N SER A 148 16.99 -7.53 -15.78
CA SER A 148 18.17 -6.79 -15.34
C SER A 148 17.84 -5.32 -15.04
N ARG A 149 17.16 -4.63 -15.96
CA ARG A 149 16.73 -3.23 -15.78
C ARG A 149 15.77 -3.02 -14.62
N MET A 150 14.99 -4.04 -14.28
CA MET A 150 14.09 -4.05 -13.12
C MET A 150 14.80 -4.47 -11.82
N ASN A 151 16.13 -4.54 -11.81
CA ASN A 151 16.93 -4.97 -10.65
C ASN A 151 16.43 -6.30 -10.04
N LEU A 152 16.01 -7.25 -10.88
CA LEU A 152 15.63 -8.59 -10.43
C LEU A 152 16.88 -9.44 -10.21
N PRO A 153 16.95 -10.23 -9.11
CA PRO A 153 18.12 -11.04 -8.81
C PRO A 153 18.31 -12.15 -9.85
N GLU A 154 19.57 -12.42 -10.24
CA GLU A 154 19.91 -13.46 -11.21
C GLU A 154 19.04 -13.38 -12.49
N PRO A 155 19.06 -12.28 -13.27
CA PRO A 155 18.11 -12.01 -14.35
C PRO A 155 18.02 -13.15 -15.37
N GLU A 156 19.13 -13.87 -15.61
CA GLU A 156 19.21 -15.01 -16.53
C GLU A 156 18.42 -16.23 -16.03
N LEU A 157 18.31 -16.41 -14.71
CA LEU A 157 17.64 -17.53 -14.07
C LEU A 157 16.25 -17.17 -13.56
N PHE A 158 15.99 -15.88 -13.29
CA PHE A 158 14.77 -15.39 -12.68
C PHE A 158 13.50 -15.85 -13.39
N GLY A 159 13.49 -15.76 -14.71
CA GLY A 159 12.34 -16.15 -15.54
C GLY A 159 11.95 -17.62 -15.46
N TYR A 160 12.85 -18.49 -15.04
CA TYR A 160 12.60 -19.94 -14.92
C TYR A 160 11.97 -20.35 -13.59
N ARG A 161 11.78 -19.38 -12.66
CA ARG A 161 11.06 -19.55 -11.40
C ARG A 161 9.55 -19.49 -11.63
N TYR A 162 8.80 -20.10 -10.70
CA TYR A 162 7.34 -19.98 -10.64
C TYR A 162 6.94 -18.74 -9.80
N PRO A 163 5.72 -18.19 -9.98
CA PRO A 163 5.25 -17.02 -9.21
C PRO A 163 5.35 -17.17 -7.69
N HIS A 164 5.15 -18.36 -7.16
CA HIS A 164 5.20 -18.65 -5.72
C HIS A 164 6.63 -18.79 -5.15
N GLU A 165 7.66 -18.83 -6.01
CA GLU A 165 9.08 -18.93 -5.62
C GLU A 165 9.76 -17.56 -5.50
N VAL A 166 9.03 -16.47 -5.75
CA VAL A 166 9.57 -15.11 -5.74
C VAL A 166 8.76 -14.20 -4.79
N SER A 167 9.39 -13.13 -4.29
CA SER A 167 8.71 -12.18 -3.41
C SER A 167 7.65 -11.35 -4.15
N GLY A 168 6.72 -10.75 -3.41
CA GLY A 168 5.68 -9.88 -3.98
C GLY A 168 6.26 -8.73 -4.80
N GLY A 169 7.31 -8.07 -4.30
CA GLY A 169 8.00 -6.99 -5.01
C GLY A 169 8.73 -7.45 -6.28
N GLN A 170 9.35 -8.63 -6.24
CA GLN A 170 9.95 -9.24 -7.44
C GLN A 170 8.88 -9.58 -8.48
N LEU A 171 7.74 -10.10 -8.03
CA LEU A 171 6.63 -10.43 -8.93
C LEU A 171 6.02 -9.17 -9.55
N GLN A 172 5.89 -8.09 -8.80
CA GLN A 172 5.41 -6.79 -9.29
C GLN A 172 6.34 -6.20 -10.35
N ARG A 173 7.66 -6.25 -10.12
CA ARG A 173 8.67 -5.83 -11.10
C ARG A 173 8.63 -6.70 -12.36
N ALA A 174 8.48 -8.02 -12.21
CA ALA A 174 8.33 -8.94 -13.34
C ALA A 174 7.06 -8.64 -14.15
N MET A 175 5.93 -8.31 -13.51
CA MET A 175 4.69 -7.93 -14.18
C MET A 175 4.86 -6.62 -14.98
N THR A 176 5.56 -5.65 -14.43
CA THR A 176 5.89 -4.42 -15.14
C THR A 176 6.75 -4.72 -16.37
N GLY A 177 7.79 -5.56 -16.24
CA GLY A 177 8.60 -6.01 -17.37
C GLY A 177 7.76 -6.74 -18.43
N MET A 178 6.85 -7.61 -18.02
CA MET A 178 5.94 -8.33 -18.92
C MET A 178 4.99 -7.36 -19.67
N ALA A 179 4.47 -6.33 -19.02
CA ALA A 179 3.62 -5.32 -19.66
C ALA A 179 4.38 -4.52 -20.73
N LEU A 180 5.69 -4.32 -20.52
CA LEU A 180 6.58 -3.62 -21.45
C LEU A 180 7.17 -4.51 -22.56
N ALA A 181 6.93 -5.84 -22.51
CA ALA A 181 7.51 -6.82 -23.43
C ALA A 181 7.21 -6.52 -24.91
N CYS A 182 6.06 -5.91 -25.21
CA CYS A 182 5.67 -5.53 -26.57
C CYS A 182 5.97 -4.06 -26.92
N ARG A 183 6.63 -3.29 -26.06
CA ARG A 183 6.90 -1.85 -26.20
C ARG A 183 5.62 -1.08 -26.53
N PRO A 184 4.66 -1.03 -25.61
CA PRO A 184 3.37 -0.39 -25.87
C PRO A 184 3.51 1.14 -26.04
N ASP A 185 2.60 1.74 -26.82
CA ASP A 185 2.50 3.20 -26.92
C ASP A 185 1.87 3.82 -25.66
N LEU A 186 0.95 3.07 -25.01
CA LEU A 186 0.24 3.47 -23.77
C LEU A 186 0.34 2.35 -22.73
N ILE A 187 0.68 2.72 -21.51
CA ILE A 187 0.64 1.80 -20.37
C ILE A 187 -0.20 2.40 -19.23
N ILE A 188 -1.06 1.58 -18.64
CA ILE A 188 -1.84 1.94 -17.46
C ILE A 188 -1.26 1.20 -16.26
N PHE A 189 -0.76 1.94 -15.28
CA PHE A 189 -0.31 1.45 -14.00
C PHE A 189 -1.42 1.63 -12.96
N ASP A 190 -1.98 0.55 -12.47
CA ASP A 190 -3.04 0.57 -11.45
C ASP A 190 -2.43 0.20 -10.10
N GLU A 191 -2.04 1.21 -9.33
CA GLU A 191 -1.39 1.09 -8.01
C GLU A 191 -0.17 0.14 -8.01
N PRO A 192 0.82 0.31 -8.87
CA PRO A 192 1.88 -0.67 -9.09
C PRO A 192 2.83 -0.84 -7.90
N THR A 193 2.75 0.01 -6.87
CA THR A 193 3.66 0.02 -5.72
C THR A 193 2.99 -0.17 -4.37
N THR A 194 1.67 -0.31 -4.31
CA THR A 194 0.88 -0.31 -3.05
C THR A 194 1.24 -1.43 -2.08
N ALA A 195 1.71 -2.58 -2.56
CA ALA A 195 2.06 -3.73 -1.71
C ALA A 195 3.58 -3.87 -1.47
N LEU A 196 4.36 -2.82 -1.77
CA LEU A 196 5.81 -2.83 -1.67
C LEU A 196 6.26 -2.09 -0.40
N ASP A 197 7.37 -2.56 0.19
CA ASP A 197 8.09 -1.76 1.17
C ASP A 197 8.74 -0.54 0.52
N VAL A 198 9.07 0.47 1.33
CA VAL A 198 9.52 1.78 0.83
C VAL A 198 10.80 1.72 -0.02
N THR A 199 11.72 0.80 0.28
CA THR A 199 12.97 0.65 -0.47
C THR A 199 12.72 0.02 -1.84
N THR A 200 11.96 -1.07 -1.90
CA THR A 200 11.53 -1.71 -3.15
C THR A 200 10.66 -0.78 -4.00
N GLN A 201 9.81 0.04 -3.37
CA GLN A 201 8.98 1.03 -4.05
C GLN A 201 9.81 2.00 -4.90
N ILE A 202 10.90 2.54 -4.34
CA ILE A 202 11.81 3.45 -5.04
C ILE A 202 12.44 2.78 -6.27
N GLU A 203 12.94 1.56 -6.11
CA GLU A 203 13.54 0.80 -7.22
C GLU A 203 12.55 0.61 -8.36
N VAL A 204 11.29 0.28 -8.04
CA VAL A 204 10.22 0.11 -9.03
C VAL A 204 9.90 1.44 -9.72
N LEU A 205 9.78 2.54 -8.95
CA LEU A 205 9.49 3.87 -9.50
C LEU A 205 10.59 4.33 -10.44
N ALA A 206 11.86 4.18 -10.05
CA ALA A 206 13.01 4.52 -10.88
C ALA A 206 12.99 3.73 -12.20
N ALA A 207 12.82 2.40 -12.11
CA ALA A 207 12.78 1.53 -13.28
C ALA A 207 11.61 1.86 -14.22
N ILE A 208 10.41 2.11 -13.70
CA ILE A 208 9.24 2.51 -14.50
C ILE A 208 9.52 3.83 -15.21
N ARG A 209 10.03 4.85 -14.49
CA ARG A 209 10.30 6.17 -15.04
C ARG A 209 11.33 6.12 -16.17
N ASP A 210 12.43 5.40 -15.95
CA ASP A 210 13.50 5.27 -16.95
C ASP A 210 13.00 4.59 -18.23
N ILE A 211 12.20 3.54 -18.09
CA ILE A 211 11.66 2.80 -19.23
C ILE A 211 10.60 3.64 -19.98
N VAL A 212 9.71 4.33 -19.27
CA VAL A 212 8.70 5.22 -19.86
C VAL A 212 9.39 6.32 -20.69
N LYS A 213 10.44 6.96 -20.14
CA LYS A 213 11.24 7.96 -20.85
C LYS A 213 11.98 7.37 -22.06
N GLN A 214 12.61 6.20 -21.90
CA GLN A 214 13.42 5.59 -22.95
C GLN A 214 12.61 5.17 -24.18
N PHE A 215 11.38 4.68 -23.97
CA PHE A 215 10.52 4.19 -25.05
C PHE A 215 9.50 5.22 -25.55
N ASP A 216 9.53 6.46 -25.02
CA ASP A 216 8.53 7.51 -25.33
C ASP A 216 7.08 7.00 -25.13
N THR A 217 6.89 6.13 -24.13
CA THR A 217 5.61 5.50 -23.81
C THR A 217 4.76 6.49 -23.02
N ALA A 218 3.51 6.72 -23.45
CA ALA A 218 2.56 7.46 -22.62
C ALA A 218 2.06 6.59 -21.46
N ALA A 219 1.81 7.19 -20.30
CA ALA A 219 1.35 6.44 -19.14
C ALA A 219 0.18 7.09 -18.41
N ILE A 220 -0.75 6.27 -17.92
CA ILE A 220 -1.71 6.65 -16.88
C ILE A 220 -1.24 5.97 -15.60
N TYR A 221 -0.87 6.78 -14.60
CA TYR A 221 -0.38 6.31 -13.31
C TYR A 221 -1.42 6.52 -12.22
N ILE A 222 -2.05 5.44 -11.78
CA ILE A 222 -3.08 5.47 -10.74
C ILE A 222 -2.43 5.15 -9.39
N SER A 223 -2.59 6.02 -8.42
CA SER A 223 -2.19 5.79 -7.04
C SER A 223 -3.05 6.60 -6.08
N HIS A 224 -3.11 6.15 -4.84
CA HIS A 224 -3.62 6.93 -3.73
C HIS A 224 -2.50 7.69 -3.00
N ASP A 225 -1.23 7.39 -3.28
CA ASP A 225 -0.07 8.10 -2.72
C ASP A 225 0.35 9.25 -3.63
N LEU A 226 0.03 10.45 -3.17
CA LEU A 226 0.30 11.69 -3.88
C LEU A 226 1.78 11.97 -4.10
N ALA A 227 2.65 11.65 -3.12
CA ALA A 227 4.07 11.87 -3.28
C ALA A 227 4.69 10.93 -4.31
N VAL A 228 4.18 9.70 -4.42
CA VAL A 228 4.54 8.77 -5.49
C VAL A 228 4.12 9.32 -6.85
N VAL A 229 2.88 9.82 -6.97
CA VAL A 229 2.39 10.43 -8.22
C VAL A 229 3.21 11.65 -8.60
N ALA A 230 3.61 12.47 -7.62
CA ALA A 230 4.46 13.65 -7.85
C ALA A 230 5.82 13.30 -8.48
N GLN A 231 6.37 12.10 -8.21
CA GLN A 231 7.62 11.63 -8.80
C GLN A 231 7.48 11.14 -10.25
N MET A 232 6.27 10.78 -10.65
CA MET A 232 6.02 10.07 -11.91
C MET A 232 5.28 10.90 -12.94
N ALA A 233 4.35 11.76 -12.52
CA ALA A 233 3.37 12.39 -13.41
C ALA A 233 3.81 13.79 -13.86
N ASP A 234 3.57 14.10 -15.13
CA ASP A 234 3.68 15.45 -15.69
C ASP A 234 2.45 16.29 -15.32
N LYS A 235 1.27 15.66 -15.32
CA LYS A 235 0.00 16.25 -14.93
C LYS A 235 -0.72 15.36 -13.92
N ILE A 236 -1.50 15.96 -13.05
CA ILE A 236 -2.33 15.26 -12.07
C ILE A 236 -3.80 15.60 -12.31
N LYS A 237 -4.66 14.58 -12.33
CA LYS A 237 -6.10 14.68 -12.34
C LYS A 237 -6.66 14.06 -11.06
N VAL A 238 -7.47 14.84 -10.35
CA VAL A 238 -8.10 14.47 -9.07
C VAL A 238 -9.54 14.05 -9.33
N LEU A 239 -9.91 12.86 -8.85
CA LEU A 239 -11.27 12.32 -8.97
C LEU A 239 -11.91 12.15 -7.59
N LEU A 240 -13.22 12.44 -7.51
CA LEU A 240 -14.04 12.19 -6.34
C LEU A 240 -15.43 11.67 -6.78
N LYS A 241 -15.80 10.48 -6.33
CA LYS A 241 -17.12 9.86 -6.58
C LYS A 241 -17.54 9.86 -8.06
N GLY A 242 -16.59 9.66 -8.95
CA GLY A 242 -16.82 9.61 -10.39
C GLY A 242 -16.72 10.94 -11.12
N ASP A 243 -16.57 12.05 -10.41
CA ASP A 243 -16.43 13.38 -10.98
C ASP A 243 -14.96 13.82 -11.02
N GLU A 244 -14.61 14.65 -11.99
CA GLU A 244 -13.36 15.40 -12.00
C GLU A 244 -13.45 16.57 -11.02
N VAL A 245 -12.51 16.65 -10.08
CA VAL A 245 -12.41 17.75 -9.12
C VAL A 245 -11.47 18.83 -9.63
N GLU A 246 -10.27 18.42 -10.07
CA GLU A 246 -9.21 19.34 -10.47
C GLU A 246 -8.21 18.63 -11.39
N GLN A 247 -7.67 19.38 -12.36
CA GLN A 247 -6.54 18.94 -13.18
C GLN A 247 -5.53 20.08 -13.34
N ALA A 248 -4.24 19.81 -13.16
CA ALA A 248 -3.16 20.77 -13.40
C ALA A 248 -1.84 20.03 -13.66
N ASP A 249 -0.83 20.78 -14.14
CA ASP A 249 0.54 20.29 -14.15
C ASP A 249 1.01 19.98 -12.73
N THR A 250 1.83 18.95 -12.56
CA THR A 250 2.24 18.44 -11.24
C THR A 250 2.80 19.55 -10.35
N ALA A 251 3.69 20.41 -10.85
CA ALA A 251 4.26 21.51 -10.07
C ALA A 251 3.17 22.49 -9.57
N THR A 252 2.22 22.86 -10.43
CA THR A 252 1.10 23.74 -10.06
C THR A 252 0.18 23.07 -9.04
N MET A 253 -0.13 21.80 -9.24
CA MET A 253 -0.99 21.01 -8.35
C MET A 253 -0.40 20.88 -6.95
N LEU A 254 0.93 20.77 -6.83
CA LEU A 254 1.63 20.68 -5.54
C LEU A 254 1.72 22.03 -4.82
N ASP A 255 2.01 23.12 -5.55
CA ASP A 255 2.22 24.44 -4.96
C ASP A 255 0.91 25.16 -4.63
N LYS A 256 -0.10 25.08 -5.51
CA LYS A 256 -1.32 25.86 -5.45
C LYS A 256 -2.59 25.09 -5.82
N PRO A 257 -2.94 24.01 -5.10
CA PRO A 257 -4.21 23.33 -5.33
C PRO A 257 -5.37 24.30 -5.10
N GLN A 258 -6.34 24.30 -6.00
CA GLN A 258 -7.46 25.26 -5.96
C GLN A 258 -8.65 24.71 -5.17
N GLN A 259 -8.96 23.43 -5.36
CA GLN A 259 -10.15 22.81 -4.79
C GLN A 259 -9.92 22.38 -3.33
N GLU A 260 -10.94 22.57 -2.48
CA GLU A 260 -10.85 22.21 -1.06
C GLU A 260 -10.61 20.72 -0.83
N TYR A 261 -11.19 19.85 -1.67
CA TYR A 261 -10.92 18.41 -1.61
C TYR A 261 -9.46 18.09 -1.93
N THR A 262 -8.90 18.72 -2.96
CA THR A 262 -7.47 18.57 -3.30
C THR A 262 -6.60 19.02 -2.12
N LYS A 263 -6.88 20.19 -1.53
CA LYS A 263 -6.17 20.68 -0.34
C LYS A 263 -6.25 19.71 0.83
N SER A 264 -7.40 19.06 1.04
CA SER A 264 -7.57 18.08 2.11
C SER A 264 -6.68 16.85 1.91
N LEU A 265 -6.52 16.35 0.67
CA LEU A 265 -5.60 15.26 0.35
C LEU A 265 -4.13 15.62 0.67
N TRP A 266 -3.74 16.89 0.44
CA TRP A 266 -2.39 17.40 0.79
C TRP A 266 -2.19 17.56 2.30
N ALA A 267 -3.24 17.90 3.04
CA ALA A 267 -3.18 18.15 4.48
C ALA A 267 -2.98 16.87 5.31
N VAL A 268 -3.40 15.70 4.80
CA VAL A 268 -3.31 14.40 5.47
C VAL A 268 -1.90 14.10 6.00
N ARG A 269 -0.87 14.41 5.24
CA ARG A 269 0.54 14.18 5.63
C ARG A 269 1.04 15.09 6.77
N LYS A 270 0.28 16.10 7.19
CA LYS A 270 0.65 17.05 8.25
C LYS A 270 0.17 16.63 9.63
N TYR A 271 -0.67 15.60 9.73
CA TYR A 271 -1.12 15.13 11.03
C TYR A 271 0.06 14.53 11.81
N ALA A 272 0.38 15.11 12.95
CA ALA A 272 1.37 14.60 13.88
C ALA A 272 0.94 14.92 15.30
N ARG A 273 0.92 13.91 16.14
CA ARG A 273 0.69 14.01 17.57
C ARG A 273 1.96 14.40 18.30
N ALA A 274 1.83 15.15 19.40
CA ALA A 274 2.93 15.38 20.32
C ALA A 274 3.39 14.06 20.96
N GLU A 275 4.70 13.87 21.06
CA GLU A 275 5.30 12.71 21.70
C GLU A 275 4.99 12.71 23.21
N GLN A 276 4.51 11.58 23.73
CA GLN A 276 4.34 11.38 25.17
C GLN A 276 5.64 10.83 25.75
N LYS A 277 6.17 11.46 26.79
CA LYS A 277 7.39 11.00 27.48
C LYS A 277 7.09 9.86 28.45
N PRO A 278 7.99 8.87 28.59
CA PRO A 278 7.81 7.82 29.57
C PRO A 278 7.83 8.40 30.98
N VAL A 279 6.97 7.87 31.85
CA VAL A 279 7.01 8.19 33.29
C VAL A 279 8.12 7.38 33.93
N SER A 280 9.11 8.04 34.55
CA SER A 280 10.24 7.38 35.17
C SER A 280 9.78 6.38 36.23
N GLY A 281 10.32 5.16 36.20
CA GLY A 281 10.00 4.09 37.15
C GLY A 281 8.69 3.34 36.89
N GLN A 282 8.00 3.62 35.79
CA GLN A 282 6.79 2.90 35.42
C GLN A 282 7.13 1.52 34.83
N VAL A 283 6.47 0.47 35.33
CA VAL A 283 6.59 -0.89 34.79
C VAL A 283 6.01 -0.93 33.38
N PRO A 284 6.75 -1.45 32.39
CA PRO A 284 6.23 -1.60 31.03
C PRO A 284 4.95 -2.45 30.99
N VAL A 285 4.04 -2.15 30.05
CA VAL A 285 2.87 -3.01 29.79
C VAL A 285 3.30 -4.32 29.12
N ILE A 286 4.25 -4.24 28.19
CA ILE A 286 4.93 -5.40 27.59
C ILE A 286 6.44 -5.18 27.70
N GLU A 287 7.17 -6.21 28.11
CA GLU A 287 8.62 -6.26 28.07
C GLU A 287 9.05 -7.51 27.30
N ILE A 288 9.84 -7.32 26.26
CA ILE A 288 10.35 -8.37 25.37
C ILE A 288 11.82 -8.54 25.70
N GLU A 289 12.26 -9.76 26.04
CA GLU A 289 13.62 -10.05 26.49
C GLU A 289 14.23 -11.18 25.68
N ASN A 290 15.22 -10.86 24.84
CA ASN A 290 16.06 -11.79 24.06
C ASN A 290 15.23 -12.84 23.29
N VAL A 291 14.12 -12.42 22.66
CA VAL A 291 13.20 -13.34 21.98
C VAL A 291 13.80 -13.84 20.67
N MET A 292 13.91 -15.18 20.59
CA MET A 292 14.23 -15.91 19.36
C MET A 292 13.02 -16.74 18.92
N ALA A 293 12.65 -16.70 17.64
CA ALA A 293 11.50 -17.45 17.13
C ALA A 293 11.58 -17.71 15.63
N GLY A 294 10.95 -18.81 15.19
CA GLY A 294 10.80 -19.17 13.78
C GLY A 294 9.66 -20.18 13.59
N TYR A 295 9.22 -20.37 12.37
CA TYR A 295 8.12 -21.29 12.05
C TYR A 295 8.55 -22.75 11.89
N ASP A 296 9.81 -22.99 11.57
CA ASP A 296 10.41 -24.31 11.51
C ASP A 296 11.48 -24.46 12.63
N LYS A 297 12.06 -25.66 12.76
CA LYS A 297 13.03 -25.94 13.83
C LYS A 297 14.44 -25.41 13.57
N THR A 298 14.73 -24.92 12.37
CA THR A 298 16.09 -24.64 11.89
C THR A 298 16.35 -23.18 11.62
N THR A 299 15.29 -22.40 11.27
CA THR A 299 15.44 -21.01 10.82
C THR A 299 14.87 -20.06 11.88
N ASP A 300 15.71 -19.15 12.40
CA ASP A 300 15.28 -18.08 13.27
C ASP A 300 14.91 -16.85 12.46
N ILE A 301 13.63 -16.47 12.56
CA ILE A 301 13.10 -15.24 11.98
C ILE A 301 13.30 -14.07 12.94
N LEU A 302 13.14 -14.29 14.25
CA LEU A 302 13.50 -13.33 15.30
C LEU A 302 14.78 -13.79 15.97
N LYS A 303 15.71 -12.84 16.18
CA LYS A 303 17.05 -13.08 16.70
C LYS A 303 17.33 -12.09 17.84
N GLU A 304 17.21 -12.54 19.09
CA GLU A 304 17.52 -11.77 20.32
C GLU A 304 16.78 -10.42 20.40
N VAL A 305 15.51 -10.38 20.00
CA VAL A 305 14.71 -9.15 20.03
C VAL A 305 14.41 -8.74 21.46
N SER A 306 14.74 -7.48 21.82
CA SER A 306 14.53 -6.94 23.17
C SER A 306 14.13 -5.47 23.11
N PHE A 307 12.97 -5.09 23.69
CA PHE A 307 12.56 -3.72 23.96
C PHE A 307 11.31 -3.68 24.87
N PRO A 308 11.08 -2.59 25.62
CA PRO A 308 9.89 -2.40 26.43
C PRO A 308 8.80 -1.65 25.65
N ILE A 309 7.54 -1.83 26.04
CA ILE A 309 6.41 -1.00 25.63
C ILE A 309 5.78 -0.43 26.91
N HIS A 310 5.79 0.89 27.05
CA HIS A 310 5.27 1.54 28.25
C HIS A 310 3.75 1.78 28.18
N LYS A 311 3.11 1.91 29.35
CA LYS A 311 1.66 2.17 29.44
C LYS A 311 1.30 3.50 28.78
N ARG A 312 0.15 3.52 28.08
CA ARG A 312 -0.42 4.68 27.37
C ARG A 312 0.46 5.22 26.24
N ARG A 313 1.43 4.43 25.76
CA ARG A 313 2.33 4.84 24.69
C ARG A 313 2.14 3.99 23.45
N THR A 314 2.55 4.54 22.32
CA THR A 314 2.61 3.86 21.04
C THR A 314 4.06 3.61 20.66
N VAL A 315 4.45 2.33 20.58
CA VAL A 315 5.72 1.92 19.99
C VAL A 315 5.48 1.51 18.54
N ALA A 316 6.08 2.23 17.60
CA ALA A 316 6.06 1.86 16.19
C ALA A 316 7.19 0.87 15.89
N VAL A 317 6.86 -0.28 15.29
CA VAL A 317 7.82 -1.27 14.81
C VAL A 317 7.89 -1.18 13.30
N VAL A 318 9.02 -0.75 12.75
CA VAL A 318 9.24 -0.49 11.34
C VAL A 318 10.34 -1.37 10.74
N GLY A 319 10.35 -1.53 9.43
CA GLY A 319 11.34 -2.30 8.67
C GLY A 319 10.74 -2.87 7.39
N GLU A 320 11.58 -3.42 6.52
CA GLU A 320 11.17 -4.05 5.26
C GLU A 320 10.25 -5.26 5.47
N SER A 321 9.58 -5.68 4.38
CA SER A 321 8.83 -6.92 4.36
C SER A 321 9.76 -8.10 4.66
N GLY A 322 9.34 -8.99 5.58
CA GLY A 322 10.18 -10.12 6.01
C GLY A 322 11.13 -9.83 7.18
N SER A 323 11.23 -8.59 7.69
CA SER A 323 12.10 -8.25 8.84
C SER A 323 11.66 -8.85 10.20
N GLY A 324 10.51 -9.57 10.25
CA GLY A 324 10.06 -10.28 11.46
C GLY A 324 8.94 -9.59 12.25
N LYS A 325 8.45 -8.41 11.86
CA LYS A 325 7.45 -7.62 12.61
C LYS A 325 6.17 -8.40 12.97
N SER A 326 5.52 -9.00 11.97
CA SER A 326 4.29 -9.80 12.21
C SER A 326 4.60 -11.12 12.95
N THR A 327 5.83 -11.64 12.83
CA THR A 327 6.28 -12.79 13.64
C THR A 327 6.37 -12.40 15.11
N LEU A 328 6.92 -11.22 15.41
CA LEU A 328 6.96 -10.66 16.77
C LEU A 328 5.55 -10.50 17.35
N ALA A 329 4.60 -9.95 16.58
CA ALA A 329 3.20 -9.85 16.98
C ALA A 329 2.59 -11.21 17.36
N ARG A 330 2.89 -12.27 16.59
CA ARG A 330 2.43 -13.63 16.88
C ARG A 330 3.07 -14.23 18.14
N VAL A 331 4.32 -13.90 18.41
CA VAL A 331 4.98 -14.33 19.65
C VAL A 331 4.36 -13.61 20.85
N ILE A 332 4.16 -12.29 20.79
CA ILE A 332 3.53 -11.52 21.88
C ILE A 332 2.10 -12.02 22.15
N THR A 333 1.33 -12.35 21.12
CA THR A 333 -0.03 -12.90 21.29
C THR A 333 -0.05 -14.37 21.71
N GLY A 334 1.10 -15.07 21.72
CA GLY A 334 1.20 -16.49 22.05
C GLY A 334 0.74 -17.43 20.93
N LEU A 335 0.52 -16.90 19.72
CA LEU A 335 0.19 -17.69 18.52
C LEU A 335 1.41 -18.43 17.96
N LEU A 336 2.61 -17.95 18.28
CA LEU A 336 3.88 -18.58 17.98
C LEU A 336 4.70 -18.65 19.27
N THR A 337 5.17 -19.83 19.64
CA THR A 337 6.00 -20.05 20.82
C THR A 337 7.43 -19.63 20.52
N PRO A 338 8.07 -18.77 21.33
CA PRO A 338 9.49 -18.47 21.20
C PRO A 338 10.34 -19.70 21.47
N ARG A 339 11.53 -19.75 20.89
CA ARG A 339 12.54 -20.79 21.20
C ARG A 339 13.36 -20.41 22.41
N GLU A 340 13.72 -19.14 22.50
CA GLU A 340 14.48 -18.55 23.60
C GLU A 340 13.92 -17.17 23.94
N GLY A 341 14.27 -16.67 25.12
CA GLY A 341 13.81 -15.40 25.64
C GLY A 341 12.45 -15.49 26.33
N SER A 342 11.92 -14.35 26.73
CA SER A 342 10.66 -14.27 27.46
C SER A 342 9.90 -12.99 27.16
N ILE A 343 8.58 -13.04 27.40
CA ILE A 343 7.71 -11.86 27.36
C ILE A 343 7.07 -11.68 28.72
N LYS A 344 7.14 -10.45 29.24
CA LYS A 344 6.43 -10.07 30.46
C LYS A 344 5.28 -9.15 30.14
N PHE A 345 4.19 -9.32 30.86
CA PHE A 345 3.02 -8.44 30.85
C PHE A 345 2.86 -7.83 32.23
N GLU A 346 2.96 -6.50 32.33
CA GLU A 346 2.94 -5.75 33.59
C GLU A 346 3.89 -6.32 34.65
N GLY A 347 5.10 -6.67 34.24
CA GLY A 347 6.15 -7.21 35.10
C GLY A 347 6.04 -8.71 35.43
N SER A 348 4.96 -9.39 34.99
CA SER A 348 4.77 -10.83 35.20
C SER A 348 5.03 -11.61 33.91
N ALA A 349 5.75 -12.74 33.99
CA ALA A 349 6.02 -13.57 32.83
C ALA A 349 4.70 -14.07 32.17
N LEU A 350 4.60 -13.91 30.86
CA LEU A 350 3.50 -14.48 30.07
C LEU A 350 3.84 -15.93 29.71
N PRO A 351 2.89 -16.86 29.79
CA PRO A 351 3.03 -18.16 29.15
C PRO A 351 3.25 -18.03 27.65
N ASP A 352 4.19 -18.82 27.10
CA ASP A 352 4.60 -18.74 25.71
C ASP A 352 3.46 -19.02 24.73
N SER A 353 2.59 -19.99 25.04
CA SER A 353 1.45 -20.35 24.22
C SER A 353 0.16 -19.73 24.75
N TYR A 354 -0.70 -19.21 23.85
CA TYR A 354 -2.02 -18.66 24.20
C TYR A 354 -2.92 -19.69 24.91
N HIS A 355 -2.71 -21.00 24.70
CA HIS A 355 -3.45 -22.06 25.36
C HIS A 355 -3.20 -22.10 26.88
N ALA A 356 -2.00 -21.67 27.32
CA ALA A 356 -1.62 -21.66 28.74
C ALA A 356 -1.93 -20.31 29.43
N ARG A 357 -2.37 -19.30 28.67
CA ARG A 357 -2.68 -17.96 29.21
C ARG A 357 -4.04 -17.95 29.89
N SER A 358 -4.16 -17.18 30.96
CA SER A 358 -5.44 -16.94 31.62
C SER A 358 -6.41 -16.18 30.71
N LYS A 359 -7.71 -16.30 30.98
CA LYS A 359 -8.74 -15.56 30.26
C LYS A 359 -8.52 -14.04 30.35
N ASP A 360 -8.02 -13.54 31.48
CA ASP A 360 -7.69 -12.12 31.67
C ASP A 360 -6.51 -11.68 30.82
N GLN A 361 -5.44 -12.46 30.73
CA GLN A 361 -4.30 -12.17 29.86
C GLN A 361 -4.72 -12.14 28.38
N LEU A 362 -5.53 -13.10 27.94
CA LEU A 362 -6.08 -13.12 26.56
C LEU A 362 -6.99 -11.93 26.28
N ARG A 363 -7.79 -11.51 27.25
CA ARG A 363 -8.68 -10.35 27.15
C ARG A 363 -7.89 -9.05 26.98
N ARG A 364 -6.85 -8.89 27.79
CA ARG A 364 -6.10 -7.63 27.93
C ARG A 364 -5.07 -7.41 26.82
N ILE A 365 -4.70 -8.43 26.07
CA ILE A 365 -3.79 -8.37 24.92
C ILE A 365 -4.58 -8.70 23.66
N GLN A 366 -4.84 -7.72 22.82
CA GLN A 366 -5.61 -7.88 21.59
C GLN A 366 -4.77 -7.53 20.36
N MET A 367 -5.23 -7.99 19.18
CA MET A 367 -4.57 -7.72 17.91
C MET A 367 -5.59 -7.32 16.85
N ILE A 368 -5.29 -6.26 16.11
CA ILE A 368 -5.98 -5.84 14.90
C ILE A 368 -5.10 -6.26 13.72
N TYR A 369 -5.67 -7.10 12.84
CA TYR A 369 -4.95 -7.69 11.72
C TYR A 369 -4.91 -6.74 10.51
N GLN A 370 -3.88 -6.92 9.68
CA GLN A 370 -3.62 -6.15 8.47
C GLN A 370 -4.83 -6.10 7.52
N MET A 371 -5.43 -7.26 7.23
CA MET A 371 -6.54 -7.36 6.29
C MET A 371 -7.88 -7.55 7.02
N ALA A 372 -8.66 -6.49 7.14
CA ALA A 372 -9.99 -6.56 7.74
C ALA A 372 -10.92 -7.55 7.01
N ASP A 373 -10.77 -7.71 5.69
CA ASP A 373 -11.55 -8.64 4.87
C ASP A 373 -11.39 -10.11 5.30
N THR A 374 -10.17 -10.51 5.66
CA THR A 374 -9.89 -11.88 6.10
C THR A 374 -10.10 -12.06 7.61
N ALA A 375 -10.01 -10.97 8.38
CA ALA A 375 -10.16 -10.98 9.82
C ALA A 375 -11.62 -11.05 10.28
N LEU A 376 -12.57 -10.57 9.47
CA LEU A 376 -14.00 -10.59 9.76
C LEU A 376 -14.67 -11.78 9.07
N ASN A 377 -15.41 -12.59 9.82
CA ASN A 377 -16.18 -13.68 9.21
C ASN A 377 -17.30 -13.09 8.34
N PRO A 378 -17.28 -13.30 6.99
CA PRO A 378 -18.24 -12.67 6.08
C PRO A 378 -19.70 -13.15 6.25
N LYS A 379 -19.91 -14.24 6.98
CA LYS A 379 -21.25 -14.83 7.24
C LYS A 379 -21.89 -14.30 8.53
N LEU A 380 -21.18 -13.55 9.34
CA LEU A 380 -21.68 -13.01 10.61
C LEU A 380 -22.05 -11.53 10.45
N ARG A 381 -23.13 -11.12 11.11
CA ARG A 381 -23.52 -9.71 11.19
C ARG A 381 -22.55 -8.94 12.09
N ILE A 382 -22.48 -7.63 11.91
CA ILE A 382 -21.62 -6.74 12.69
C ILE A 382 -21.88 -6.90 14.19
N ARG A 383 -23.17 -7.00 14.61
CA ARG A 383 -23.51 -7.26 16.02
C ARG A 383 -22.83 -8.52 16.57
N ASP A 384 -22.81 -9.60 15.80
CA ASP A 384 -22.25 -10.87 16.24
C ASP A 384 -20.73 -10.82 16.34
N LEU A 385 -20.09 -10.08 15.43
CA LEU A 385 -18.63 -9.89 15.42
C LEU A 385 -18.16 -9.09 16.63
N ILE A 386 -18.88 -8.02 17.00
CA ILE A 386 -18.52 -7.13 18.10
C ILE A 386 -18.95 -7.72 19.45
N SER A 387 -20.13 -8.36 19.54
CA SER A 387 -20.67 -8.89 20.79
C SER A 387 -19.85 -10.08 21.33
N ARG A 388 -19.22 -10.85 20.44
CA ARG A 388 -18.55 -12.09 20.82
C ARG A 388 -17.43 -11.90 21.85
N PRO A 389 -16.46 -10.96 21.71
CA PRO A 389 -15.46 -10.69 22.73
C PRO A 389 -16.08 -10.18 24.04
N ALA A 390 -17.07 -9.28 23.98
CA ALA A 390 -17.74 -8.75 25.15
C ALA A 390 -18.47 -9.84 25.95
N SER A 391 -19.19 -10.73 25.26
CA SER A 391 -19.87 -11.87 25.91
C SER A 391 -18.84 -12.87 26.47
N MET A 392 -17.82 -13.23 25.67
CA MET A 392 -16.84 -14.26 26.06
C MET A 392 -15.98 -13.81 27.25
N TYR A 393 -15.49 -12.57 27.24
CA TYR A 393 -14.53 -12.08 28.22
C TYR A 393 -15.20 -11.39 29.42
N LEU A 394 -16.24 -10.59 29.19
CA LEU A 394 -16.91 -9.80 30.23
C LEU A 394 -18.19 -10.46 30.76
N GLY A 395 -18.65 -11.54 30.12
CA GLY A 395 -19.87 -12.25 30.53
C GLY A 395 -21.16 -11.49 30.24
N LEU A 396 -21.11 -10.46 29.38
CA LEU A 396 -22.28 -9.67 29.01
C LEU A 396 -23.27 -10.50 28.21
N SER A 397 -24.59 -10.25 28.44
CA SER A 397 -25.67 -10.93 27.74
C SER A 397 -26.91 -10.04 27.64
N GLY A 398 -27.85 -10.42 26.79
CA GLY A 398 -29.14 -9.74 26.64
C GLY A 398 -29.02 -8.25 26.32
N LYS A 399 -29.81 -7.42 27.03
CA LYS A 399 -29.82 -5.97 26.78
C LYS A 399 -28.47 -5.30 27.01
N ALA A 400 -27.75 -5.64 28.09
CA ALA A 400 -26.45 -5.08 28.40
C ALA A 400 -25.42 -5.34 27.29
N LEU A 401 -25.45 -6.52 26.65
CA LEU A 401 -24.60 -6.83 25.52
C LEU A 401 -24.97 -5.99 24.28
N ASN A 402 -26.26 -5.84 24.00
CA ASN A 402 -26.71 -5.01 22.88
C ASN A 402 -26.36 -3.52 23.07
N ASP A 403 -26.60 -2.98 24.27
CA ASP A 403 -26.22 -1.60 24.61
C ASP A 403 -24.72 -1.40 24.41
N ARG A 404 -23.89 -2.34 24.89
CA ARG A 404 -22.43 -2.29 24.70
C ARG A 404 -22.02 -2.31 23.22
N VAL A 405 -22.69 -3.09 22.37
CA VAL A 405 -22.43 -3.10 20.92
C VAL A 405 -22.76 -1.75 20.30
N CYS A 406 -23.87 -1.13 20.68
CA CYS A 406 -24.23 0.22 20.22
C CYS A 406 -23.19 1.27 20.66
N ASP A 407 -22.76 1.24 21.92
CA ASP A 407 -21.71 2.14 22.42
C ASP A 407 -20.41 1.99 21.62
N LEU A 408 -19.98 0.75 21.35
CA LEU A 408 -18.78 0.47 20.57
C LEU A 408 -18.90 0.96 19.12
N LEU A 409 -20.06 0.84 18.50
CA LEU A 409 -20.31 1.40 17.16
C LEU A 409 -20.20 2.91 17.16
N HIS A 410 -20.79 3.61 18.14
CA HIS A 410 -20.63 5.06 18.29
C HIS A 410 -19.17 5.45 18.53
N MET A 411 -18.43 4.70 19.37
CA MET A 411 -17.01 4.98 19.62
C MET A 411 -16.15 4.90 18.35
N ILE A 412 -16.53 4.07 17.38
CA ILE A 412 -15.83 3.97 16.09
C ILE A 412 -16.49 4.82 14.99
N GLU A 413 -17.38 5.75 15.34
CA GLU A 413 -18.05 6.69 14.43
C GLU A 413 -18.91 5.98 13.35
N LEU A 414 -19.62 4.93 13.73
CA LEU A 414 -20.61 4.22 12.92
C LEU A 414 -21.96 4.21 13.64
N GLU A 415 -23.02 4.68 12.95
CA GLU A 415 -24.36 4.72 13.52
C GLU A 415 -24.97 3.32 13.68
N PRO A 416 -25.32 2.88 14.90
CA PRO A 416 -25.82 1.52 15.15
C PRO A 416 -26.98 1.12 14.25
N ASP A 417 -28.00 2.00 14.10
CA ASP A 417 -29.21 1.71 13.32
C ASP A 417 -28.91 1.40 11.84
N GLN A 418 -27.78 1.90 11.32
CA GLN A 418 -27.38 1.68 9.94
C GLN A 418 -26.47 0.45 9.75
N TYR A 419 -25.66 0.10 10.77
CA TYR A 419 -24.57 -0.84 10.58
C TYR A 419 -24.72 -2.15 11.36
N ILE A 420 -25.45 -2.18 12.47
CA ILE A 420 -25.47 -3.31 13.42
C ILE A 420 -25.91 -4.64 12.78
N ASP A 421 -26.80 -4.59 11.79
CA ASP A 421 -27.35 -5.77 11.12
C ASP A 421 -26.72 -6.09 9.77
N ARG A 422 -25.77 -5.25 9.29
CA ARG A 422 -25.06 -5.49 8.03
C ARG A 422 -24.09 -6.65 8.12
N LEU A 423 -23.74 -7.19 6.95
CA LEU A 423 -22.65 -8.13 6.76
C LEU A 423 -21.35 -7.38 6.37
N PRO A 424 -20.17 -7.95 6.65
CA PRO A 424 -18.90 -7.34 6.21
C PRO A 424 -18.83 -7.02 4.72
N SER A 425 -19.44 -7.83 3.86
CA SER A 425 -19.48 -7.60 2.40
C SER A 425 -20.18 -6.30 1.98
N GLU A 426 -21.02 -5.74 2.85
CA GLU A 426 -21.77 -4.50 2.62
C GLU A 426 -21.02 -3.24 3.09
N LEU A 427 -19.78 -3.40 3.57
CA LEU A 427 -18.97 -2.33 4.15
C LEU A 427 -17.79 -1.96 3.25
N SER A 428 -17.40 -0.68 3.27
CA SER A 428 -16.13 -0.23 2.69
C SER A 428 -14.93 -0.74 3.50
N GLY A 429 -13.71 -0.71 2.92
CA GLY A 429 -12.48 -1.10 3.59
C GLY A 429 -12.25 -0.37 4.92
N GLY A 430 -12.42 0.95 4.95
CA GLY A 430 -12.29 1.75 6.17
C GLY A 430 -13.37 1.41 7.23
N GLN A 431 -14.61 1.12 6.82
CA GLN A 431 -15.66 0.67 7.73
C GLN A 431 -15.35 -0.71 8.32
N LYS A 432 -14.86 -1.66 7.51
CA LYS A 432 -14.40 -2.97 7.99
C LYS A 432 -13.27 -2.83 9.00
N GLN A 433 -12.33 -1.92 8.76
CA GLN A 433 -11.23 -1.65 9.69
C GLN A 433 -11.74 -1.08 11.01
N ARG A 434 -12.70 -0.14 10.98
CA ARG A 434 -13.37 0.38 12.19
C ARG A 434 -14.06 -0.75 12.98
N ILE A 435 -14.75 -1.69 12.30
CA ILE A 435 -15.33 -2.88 12.96
C ILE A 435 -14.26 -3.78 13.58
N GLY A 436 -13.11 -3.95 12.92
CA GLY A 436 -11.95 -4.66 13.49
C GLY A 436 -11.45 -4.02 14.78
N ILE A 437 -11.40 -2.68 14.83
CA ILE A 437 -11.05 -1.91 16.03
C ILE A 437 -12.11 -2.12 17.11
N ALA A 438 -13.41 -1.96 16.80
CA ALA A 438 -14.50 -2.18 17.76
C ALA A 438 -14.45 -3.59 18.37
N ARG A 439 -14.18 -4.61 17.55
CA ARG A 439 -14.03 -6.01 18.02
C ARG A 439 -12.88 -6.14 19.02
N ALA A 440 -11.75 -5.46 18.79
CA ALA A 440 -10.61 -5.51 19.70
C ALA A 440 -10.92 -4.81 21.03
N ILE A 441 -11.49 -3.59 21.00
CA ILE A 441 -11.83 -2.82 22.21
C ILE A 441 -13.02 -3.41 22.98
N ALA A 442 -13.86 -4.26 22.35
CA ALA A 442 -14.95 -4.96 23.02
C ALA A 442 -14.49 -5.89 24.14
N ALA A 443 -13.23 -6.30 24.13
CA ALA A 443 -12.60 -7.08 25.19
C ALA A 443 -12.09 -6.23 26.36
N GLU A 444 -12.15 -4.91 26.28
CA GLU A 444 -11.52 -3.94 27.22
C GLU A 444 -10.01 -4.25 27.45
N PRO A 445 -9.21 -4.20 26.39
CA PRO A 445 -7.79 -4.51 26.47
C PRO A 445 -6.99 -3.41 27.19
N SER A 446 -5.78 -3.74 27.64
CA SER A 446 -4.77 -2.75 28.08
C SER A 446 -3.72 -2.51 26.99
N PHE A 447 -3.57 -3.47 26.10
CA PHE A 447 -2.58 -3.44 25.03
C PHE A 447 -3.16 -3.99 23.73
N ILE A 448 -2.92 -3.26 22.63
CA ILE A 448 -3.36 -3.66 21.29
C ILE A 448 -2.17 -3.65 20.34
N ILE A 449 -2.01 -4.72 19.58
CA ILE A 449 -1.11 -4.80 18.44
C ILE A 449 -1.89 -4.38 17.19
N CYS A 450 -1.42 -3.35 16.50
CA CYS A 450 -1.97 -2.87 15.24
C CYS A 450 -1.02 -3.31 14.11
N ASP A 451 -1.36 -4.41 13.41
CA ASP A 451 -0.52 -4.95 12.34
C ASP A 451 -0.96 -4.37 11.00
N GLU A 452 -0.22 -3.37 10.51
CA GLU A 452 -0.45 -2.66 9.24
C GLU A 452 -1.90 -2.18 9.02
N VAL A 453 -2.55 -1.66 10.04
CA VAL A 453 -3.98 -1.32 10.03
C VAL A 453 -4.40 -0.23 9.04
N THR A 454 -3.45 0.49 8.45
CA THR A 454 -3.69 1.57 7.49
C THR A 454 -3.21 1.26 6.07
N SER A 455 -2.45 0.18 5.85
CA SER A 455 -1.73 -0.09 4.59
C SER A 455 -2.62 -0.32 3.36
N ALA A 456 -3.86 -0.77 3.54
CA ALA A 456 -4.82 -1.03 2.46
C ALA A 456 -5.88 0.08 2.29
N LEU A 457 -5.70 1.22 2.95
CA LEU A 457 -6.64 2.33 2.97
C LEU A 457 -6.11 3.52 2.18
N ASP A 458 -7.02 4.30 1.58
CA ASP A 458 -6.64 5.60 1.05
C ASP A 458 -6.24 6.58 2.17
N GLN A 459 -5.50 7.62 1.81
CA GLN A 459 -4.85 8.51 2.77
C GLN A 459 -5.84 9.20 3.73
N LEU A 460 -7.01 9.65 3.26
CA LEU A 460 -8.01 10.31 4.11
C LEU A 460 -8.64 9.33 5.11
N VAL A 461 -8.96 8.12 4.66
CA VAL A 461 -9.49 7.07 5.54
C VAL A 461 -8.44 6.63 6.54
N ALA A 462 -7.18 6.48 6.11
CA ALA A 462 -6.06 6.14 7.00
C ALA A 462 -5.86 7.20 8.10
N GLU A 463 -5.88 8.50 7.76
CA GLU A 463 -5.83 9.58 8.74
C GLU A 463 -7.00 9.51 9.74
N GLY A 464 -8.22 9.26 9.25
CA GLY A 464 -9.39 9.07 10.10
C GLY A 464 -9.24 7.91 11.08
N ILE A 465 -8.63 6.79 10.65
CA ILE A 465 -8.30 5.65 11.53
C ILE A 465 -7.23 6.02 12.56
N LEU A 466 -6.18 6.75 12.17
CA LEU A 466 -5.13 7.18 13.10
C LEU A 466 -5.68 8.13 14.18
N LYS A 467 -6.51 9.10 13.81
CA LYS A 467 -7.20 10.00 14.75
C LYS A 467 -8.14 9.23 15.69
N LEU A 468 -8.86 8.24 15.17
CA LEU A 468 -9.70 7.36 15.97
C LEU A 468 -8.87 6.58 17.01
N LEU A 469 -7.75 5.97 16.60
CA LEU A 469 -6.88 5.21 17.50
C LEU A 469 -6.24 6.12 18.57
N ASP A 470 -5.82 7.33 18.21
CA ASP A 470 -5.28 8.32 19.15
C ASP A 470 -6.33 8.75 20.22
N ARG A 471 -7.57 9.02 19.80
CA ARG A 471 -8.68 9.29 20.69
C ARG A 471 -8.98 8.11 21.62
N LEU A 472 -9.10 6.90 21.07
CA LEU A 472 -9.34 5.68 21.85
C LEU A 472 -8.20 5.38 22.84
N GLN A 473 -6.95 5.68 22.47
CA GLN A 473 -5.82 5.57 23.38
C GLN A 473 -6.00 6.42 24.63
N SER A 474 -6.42 7.68 24.43
CA SER A 474 -6.61 8.64 25.50
C SER A 474 -7.85 8.34 26.36
N GLU A 475 -8.96 7.92 25.72
CA GLU A 475 -10.23 7.65 26.41
C GLU A 475 -10.21 6.33 27.21
N LEU A 476 -9.49 5.31 26.71
CA LEU A 476 -9.49 3.94 27.25
C LEU A 476 -8.16 3.54 27.88
N ASP A 477 -7.20 4.46 28.04
CA ASP A 477 -5.87 4.20 28.61
C ASP A 477 -5.08 3.08 27.90
N LEU A 478 -5.21 3.00 26.56
CA LEU A 478 -4.62 1.94 25.76
C LEU A 478 -3.13 2.16 25.52
N SER A 479 -2.41 1.06 25.36
CA SER A 479 -1.03 1.04 24.84
C SER A 479 -1.01 0.34 23.50
N TYR A 480 -0.21 0.83 22.56
CA TYR A 480 -0.13 0.24 21.23
C TYR A 480 1.28 -0.24 20.86
N MET A 481 1.34 -1.39 20.16
CA MET A 481 2.44 -1.72 19.27
C MET A 481 1.91 -1.55 17.82
N PHE A 482 2.46 -0.61 17.09
CA PHE A 482 2.01 -0.26 15.76
C PHE A 482 3.02 -0.75 14.73
N ILE A 483 2.69 -1.80 13.99
CA ILE A 483 3.53 -2.34 12.93
C ILE A 483 3.16 -1.62 11.64
N THR A 484 4.15 -1.00 10.99
CA THR A 484 3.96 -0.33 9.71
C THR A 484 5.28 -0.23 8.94
N HIS A 485 5.20 -0.09 7.63
CA HIS A 485 6.30 0.32 6.77
C HIS A 485 6.17 1.80 6.35
N ASP A 486 5.05 2.46 6.68
CA ASP A 486 4.79 3.87 6.37
C ASP A 486 5.31 4.79 7.47
N LEU A 487 6.41 5.51 7.19
CA LEU A 487 7.02 6.45 8.12
C LEU A 487 6.19 7.72 8.35
N ALA A 488 5.25 8.06 7.45
CA ALA A 488 4.30 9.14 7.69
C ALA A 488 3.34 8.75 8.84
N THR A 489 2.87 7.51 8.85
CA THR A 489 2.10 6.94 9.97
C THR A 489 2.90 6.95 11.28
N VAL A 490 4.19 6.59 11.24
CA VAL A 490 5.07 6.64 12.43
C VAL A 490 5.15 8.07 12.99
N ARG A 491 5.41 9.06 12.15
CA ARG A 491 5.42 10.48 12.54
C ARG A 491 4.10 10.94 13.15
N ALA A 492 2.99 10.40 12.64
CA ALA A 492 1.64 10.77 13.08
C ALA A 492 1.35 10.34 14.52
N ILE A 493 1.62 9.08 14.90
CA ILE A 493 1.10 8.50 16.16
C ILE A 493 2.13 7.90 17.11
N ALA A 494 3.37 7.66 16.68
CA ALA A 494 4.37 7.00 17.53
C ALA A 494 4.87 7.93 18.65
N ASP A 495 5.26 7.31 19.76
CA ASP A 495 6.05 7.92 20.84
C ASP A 495 7.48 7.39 20.81
N GLU A 496 7.63 6.09 20.50
CA GLU A 496 8.92 5.41 20.33
C GLU A 496 8.92 4.65 19.01
N VAL A 497 10.10 4.46 18.45
CA VAL A 497 10.30 3.73 17.19
C VAL A 497 11.32 2.63 17.42
N VAL A 498 11.02 1.44 16.90
CA VAL A 498 11.89 0.26 16.87
C VAL A 498 12.07 -0.12 15.41
N VAL A 499 13.32 -0.09 14.94
CA VAL A 499 13.69 -0.45 13.56
C VAL A 499 14.18 -1.90 13.53
N MET A 500 13.52 -2.75 12.76
CA MET A 500 13.86 -4.17 12.61
C MET A 500 14.42 -4.46 11.23
N LYS A 501 15.53 -5.20 11.19
CA LYS A 501 16.13 -5.75 9.97
C LYS A 501 16.55 -7.20 10.19
N ASP A 502 16.24 -8.09 9.26
CA ASP A 502 16.66 -9.50 9.27
C ASP A 502 16.43 -10.23 10.60
N GLY A 503 15.34 -9.88 11.31
CA GLY A 503 14.93 -10.46 12.57
C GLY A 503 15.58 -9.84 13.80
N THR A 504 16.39 -8.80 13.67
CA THR A 504 17.05 -8.09 14.78
C THR A 504 16.51 -6.66 14.94
N VAL A 505 16.62 -6.10 16.13
CA VAL A 505 16.44 -4.66 16.36
C VAL A 505 17.77 -3.97 16.08
N VAL A 506 17.80 -3.12 15.04
CA VAL A 506 19.03 -2.40 14.63
C VAL A 506 19.12 -1.02 15.24
N GLU A 507 17.98 -0.40 15.55
CA GLU A 507 17.92 0.90 16.21
C GLU A 507 16.59 1.06 16.94
N GLN A 508 16.59 1.78 18.06
CA GLN A 508 15.37 2.10 18.81
C GLN A 508 15.55 3.40 19.61
N GLY A 509 14.47 4.15 19.79
CA GLY A 509 14.50 5.39 20.56
C GLY A 509 13.20 6.18 20.50
N PRO A 510 13.17 7.33 21.19
CA PRO A 510 12.06 8.29 21.09
C PRO A 510 11.86 8.78 19.66
N LYS A 511 10.62 9.02 19.26
CA LYS A 511 10.31 9.53 17.92
C LYS A 511 11.11 10.81 17.59
N SER A 512 11.23 11.72 18.55
CA SER A 512 11.96 12.98 18.37
C SER A 512 13.44 12.80 18.01
N GLU A 513 14.07 11.71 18.43
CA GLU A 513 15.48 11.40 18.14
C GLU A 513 15.62 10.60 16.84
N MET A 514 14.66 9.69 16.57
CA MET A 514 14.69 8.79 15.42
C MET A 514 14.53 9.45 14.05
N PHE A 515 14.31 10.75 13.97
CA PHE A 515 14.27 11.52 12.73
C PHE A 515 15.38 12.56 12.64
N ILE A 516 16.38 12.51 13.54
CA ILE A 516 17.53 13.43 13.58
C ILE A 516 18.83 12.62 13.49
N PRO A 517 19.69 12.84 12.48
CA PRO A 517 20.95 12.12 12.36
C PRO A 517 21.88 12.36 13.59
N PRO A 518 22.80 11.41 13.90
CA PRO A 518 23.17 10.24 13.09
C PRO A 518 22.27 9.02 13.36
N HIS A 519 22.08 8.20 12.33
CA HIS A 519 21.29 6.97 12.39
C HIS A 519 22.13 5.74 12.08
N HIS A 520 21.59 4.56 12.42
CA HIS A 520 22.05 3.32 11.84
C HIS A 520 21.90 3.37 10.29
N PRO A 521 22.87 2.89 9.48
CA PRO A 521 22.79 3.00 8.01
C PRO A 521 21.49 2.49 7.40
N TYR A 522 20.89 1.45 7.96
CA TYR A 522 19.60 0.94 7.50
C TYR A 522 18.42 1.88 7.83
N THR A 523 18.45 2.52 8.98
CA THR A 523 17.44 3.54 9.34
C THR A 523 17.53 4.74 8.41
N GLU A 524 18.75 5.19 8.09
CA GLU A 524 19.00 6.26 7.12
C GLU A 524 18.45 5.89 5.74
N LEU A 525 18.71 4.65 5.29
CA LEU A 525 18.14 4.11 4.05
C LEU A 525 16.61 4.15 4.05
N LEU A 526 15.96 3.71 5.12
CA LEU A 526 14.50 3.73 5.25
C LEU A 526 13.95 5.16 5.23
N LEU A 527 14.55 6.07 6.00
CA LEU A 527 14.13 7.47 6.08
C LEU A 527 14.29 8.19 4.73
N GLY A 528 15.43 7.98 4.06
CA GLY A 528 15.71 8.51 2.74
C GLY A 528 14.90 7.88 1.61
N SER A 529 14.17 6.79 1.89
CA SER A 529 13.32 6.10 0.91
C SER A 529 11.85 6.55 0.95
N VAL A 530 11.48 7.52 1.78
CA VAL A 530 10.10 8.04 1.82
C VAL A 530 9.91 9.09 0.73
N PRO A 531 8.99 8.89 -0.24
CA PRO A 531 8.75 9.88 -1.27
C PRO A 531 8.30 11.22 -0.69
N GLU A 532 8.91 12.29 -1.17
CA GLU A 532 8.56 13.66 -0.79
C GLU A 532 7.65 14.31 -1.84
N MET A 533 7.02 15.42 -1.47
CA MET A 533 6.16 16.21 -2.35
C MET A 533 6.98 17.13 -3.29
N ASP A 534 8.25 16.83 -3.49
CA ASP A 534 9.13 17.50 -4.45
C ASP A 534 9.27 16.63 -5.71
N PRO A 535 8.86 17.08 -6.91
CA PRO A 535 8.97 16.29 -8.15
C PRO A 535 10.42 15.89 -8.51
N LYS A 536 11.42 16.56 -7.95
CA LYS A 536 12.84 16.28 -8.18
C LYS A 536 13.46 15.35 -7.12
N TRP A 537 12.70 15.01 -6.08
CA TRP A 537 13.23 14.20 -4.98
C TRP A 537 13.80 12.85 -5.45
N LEU A 538 13.12 12.17 -6.35
CA LEU A 538 13.60 10.88 -6.87
C LEU A 538 14.91 11.03 -7.68
N ASP A 539 15.07 12.12 -8.45
CA ASP A 539 16.33 12.40 -9.16
C ASP A 539 17.48 12.63 -8.18
N HIS A 540 17.27 13.50 -7.18
CA HIS A 540 18.27 13.77 -6.14
C HIS A 540 18.65 12.51 -5.36
N LEU A 541 17.68 11.64 -5.05
CA LEU A 541 17.93 10.38 -4.36
C LEU A 541 18.77 9.41 -5.20
N LEU A 542 18.46 9.27 -6.49
CA LEU A 542 19.20 8.39 -7.39
C LEU A 542 20.62 8.90 -7.65
N ASP A 543 20.79 10.22 -7.77
CA ASP A 543 22.11 10.85 -7.94
C ASP A 543 22.99 10.63 -6.69
N SER A 544 22.44 10.78 -5.48
CA SER A 544 23.17 10.53 -4.22
C SER A 544 23.57 9.06 -4.09
N ARG A 545 22.67 8.12 -4.35
CA ARG A 545 22.96 6.67 -4.31
C ARG A 545 23.94 6.22 -5.40
N GLY A 546 23.93 6.88 -6.56
CA GLY A 546 24.91 6.66 -7.64
C GLY A 546 26.32 7.09 -7.24
N ALA A 547 26.44 8.19 -6.50
CA ALA A 547 27.72 8.67 -5.97
C ALA A 547 28.29 7.73 -4.88
N ASP A 548 27.45 7.21 -3.98
CA ASP A 548 27.84 6.28 -2.91
C ASP A 548 28.29 4.92 -3.48
N ASN A 549 27.60 4.40 -4.51
CA ASN A 549 28.01 3.14 -5.17
C ASN A 549 29.35 3.25 -5.90
N ILE A 550 29.77 4.43 -6.34
CA ILE A 550 31.12 4.66 -6.90
C ILE A 550 32.16 4.59 -5.78
N GLY A 551 31.84 5.07 -4.58
CA GLY A 551 32.68 4.97 -3.38
C GLY A 551 32.86 3.50 -2.92
N ASP A 552 31.77 2.74 -2.80
CA ASP A 552 31.80 1.34 -2.36
C ASP A 552 32.47 0.40 -3.37
N ALA A 553 32.29 0.62 -4.67
CA ALA A 553 33.00 -0.13 -5.71
C ALA A 553 34.51 0.17 -5.74
N ALA A 554 34.93 1.35 -5.29
CA ALA A 554 36.35 1.69 -5.13
C ALA A 554 36.93 1.02 -3.87
N ILE A 555 36.18 0.93 -2.78
CA ILE A 555 36.59 0.27 -1.51
C ILE A 555 36.63 -1.25 -1.68
N ALA A 556 35.63 -1.86 -2.37
CA ALA A 556 35.62 -3.30 -2.67
C ALA A 556 36.72 -3.77 -3.62
N LYS A 557 37.37 -2.86 -4.35
CA LYS A 557 38.58 -3.15 -5.15
C LYS A 557 39.89 -2.97 -4.37
N MET A 558 39.81 -2.41 -3.15
CA MET A 558 40.96 -2.21 -2.27
C MET A 558 41.03 -3.20 -1.09
N LEU A 559 39.98 -4.00 -0.87
CA LEU A 559 39.95 -5.18 0.02
C LEU A 559 39.99 -6.47 -0.81
#